data_420bbb4998e9c7b7c54588cbd57c6001
#
_entry.id   420bbb4998e9c7b7c54588cbd57c6001
#
_cell.length_a   1.000
_cell.length_b   1.000
_cell.length_c   1.000
_cell.angle_alpha   90.00
_cell.angle_beta   90.00
_cell.angle_gamma   90.00
#
_symmetry.space_group_name_H-M   'P 1'
#
loop_
_entity.id
_entity.type
_entity.pdbx_description
1 polymer ?
#
loop_
_entity_poly.entity_id
_entity_poly.type
_entity_poly.pdbx_seq_one_letter_code
_entity_poly.pdbx_strand_id
1 'polypeptide(L)'
;MSWRLSGFDYSRPYFYMVTLKREASFSALSQIVEPGRCQMNAITQAFVSVIRHFHQRVAGLAPIECFSVMPDHIHLLLKLAGEVEGKSFVFSSCGMPLGWYVEALMAALSRAYWEVRGKAGDAQAQRIVEMAQGETKRFASIFSADWHDWVVKSEGQLAAFTRYIRENPARSWLRKRHAAYFQRVRAVPFLGRTWYGYGNTALLALPVLAPFRCSRRWAEGSIEWAAAVARAERLGPGGAGVSTFLSPCEKACARALGRAGGRWVVLWPEGFGERWHPMRRFERFCAEGRLLFLSLWPERTREPTKAELYQRCHEMGDILTAELKEVG
;
A
#
# COMPACT_ATOMS: atom_id res chain seq x y z
N MET A 1 -12.41 7.59 14.70
CA MET A 1 -11.94 8.91 14.21
C MET A 1 -12.14 8.94 12.69
N SER A 2 -12.87 9.92 12.19
CA SER A 2 -13.07 10.08 10.75
C SER A 2 -11.74 10.45 10.07
N TRP A 3 -11.30 9.68 9.08
CA TRP A 3 -10.11 9.95 8.25
C TRP A 3 -10.36 11.02 7.18
N ARG A 4 -11.54 11.61 7.18
CA ARG A 4 -11.95 12.63 6.21
C ARG A 4 -11.19 13.93 6.45
N LEU A 5 -10.81 14.59 5.37
CA LEU A 5 -10.15 15.90 5.43
C LEU A 5 -11.10 16.91 6.07
N SER A 6 -10.70 17.47 7.22
CA SER A 6 -11.46 18.50 7.89
C SER A 6 -11.59 19.73 6.97
N GLY A 7 -12.82 20.25 6.84
CA GLY A 7 -13.11 21.43 6.01
C GLY A 7 -13.11 21.19 4.49
N PHE A 8 -12.97 19.94 4.03
CA PHE A 8 -13.06 19.65 2.59
C PHE A 8 -14.51 19.39 2.18
N ASP A 9 -14.92 20.02 1.08
CA ASP A 9 -16.25 19.87 0.50
C ASP A 9 -16.30 18.62 -0.40
N TYR A 10 -16.86 17.53 0.10
CA TYR A 10 -17.01 16.26 -0.59
C TYR A 10 -18.15 16.21 -1.63
N SER A 11 -18.81 17.35 -1.88
CA SER A 11 -19.75 17.50 -3.00
C SER A 11 -19.06 17.87 -4.31
N ARG A 12 -17.79 18.27 -4.25
CA ARG A 12 -17.04 18.73 -5.42
C ARG A 12 -16.68 17.61 -6.40
N PRO A 13 -16.60 17.94 -7.71
CA PRO A 13 -16.31 16.98 -8.76
C PRO A 13 -14.82 16.60 -8.82
N TYR A 14 -14.34 15.92 -7.78
CA TYR A 14 -12.99 15.37 -7.72
C TYR A 14 -12.98 13.86 -7.99
N PHE A 15 -11.79 13.35 -8.27
CA PHE A 15 -11.53 11.92 -8.16
C PHE A 15 -11.32 11.55 -6.70
N TYR A 16 -11.90 10.42 -6.31
CA TYR A 16 -11.78 9.86 -4.96
C TYR A 16 -11.34 8.41 -5.05
N MET A 17 -10.30 8.06 -4.30
CA MET A 17 -9.97 6.67 -4.05
C MET A 17 -10.66 6.22 -2.77
N VAL A 18 -11.58 5.26 -2.89
CA VAL A 18 -12.36 4.72 -1.79
C VAL A 18 -11.93 3.30 -1.48
N THR A 19 -11.87 2.96 -0.21
CA THR A 19 -11.59 1.60 0.29
C THR A 19 -12.74 1.15 1.18
N LEU A 20 -13.44 0.09 0.74
CA LEU A 20 -14.50 -0.58 1.48
C LEU A 20 -13.93 -1.82 2.14
N LYS A 21 -13.85 -1.84 3.46
CA LYS A 21 -13.33 -2.98 4.22
C LYS A 21 -14.48 -3.92 4.59
N ARG A 22 -14.31 -5.21 4.28
CA ARG A 22 -15.21 -6.27 4.72
C ARG A 22 -15.03 -6.54 6.22
N GLU A 23 -16.11 -6.75 6.95
CA GLU A 23 -16.07 -7.21 8.33
C GLU A 23 -15.49 -8.64 8.41
N ALA A 24 -14.66 -8.90 9.43
CA ALA A 24 -13.92 -10.15 9.54
C ALA A 24 -14.81 -11.40 9.66
N SER A 25 -16.02 -11.26 10.16
CA SER A 25 -17.03 -12.33 10.33
C SER A 25 -17.56 -12.89 9.02
N PHE A 26 -17.41 -12.18 7.90
CA PHE A 26 -17.93 -12.62 6.60
C PHE A 26 -16.89 -13.38 5.78
N SER A 27 -17.34 -14.15 4.79
CA SER A 27 -16.47 -14.89 3.88
C SER A 27 -15.62 -13.96 3.00
N ALA A 28 -14.45 -14.43 2.56
CA ALA A 28 -13.59 -13.67 1.66
C ALA A 28 -14.30 -13.31 0.36
N LEU A 29 -14.15 -12.06 -0.10
CA LEU A 29 -14.80 -11.53 -1.30
C LEU A 29 -14.19 -12.10 -2.59
N SER A 30 -12.92 -12.45 -2.54
CA SER A 30 -12.17 -13.05 -3.65
C SER A 30 -11.04 -13.92 -3.12
N GLN A 31 -10.37 -14.64 -4.02
CA GLN A 31 -9.13 -15.37 -3.73
C GLN A 31 -8.05 -14.98 -4.73
N ILE A 32 -6.85 -14.68 -4.25
CA ILE A 32 -5.70 -14.40 -5.12
C ILE A 32 -4.97 -15.71 -5.36
N VAL A 33 -4.98 -16.19 -6.61
CA VAL A 33 -4.42 -17.50 -7.00
C VAL A 33 -3.05 -17.40 -7.65
N GLU A 34 -2.77 -16.25 -8.32
CA GLU A 34 -1.53 -15.97 -9.04
C GLU A 34 -1.18 -14.48 -8.92
N PRO A 35 0.06 -14.07 -9.26
CA PRO A 35 0.43 -12.66 -9.28
C PRO A 35 -0.51 -11.87 -10.19
N GLY A 36 -1.24 -10.92 -9.62
CA GLY A 36 -2.17 -10.07 -10.35
C GLY A 36 -3.50 -10.69 -10.73
N ARG A 37 -3.74 -11.98 -10.42
CA ARG A 37 -4.98 -12.68 -10.76
C ARG A 37 -5.82 -13.03 -9.53
N CYS A 38 -7.01 -12.44 -9.45
CA CYS A 38 -8.04 -12.86 -8.51
C CYS A 38 -8.94 -13.92 -9.15
N GLN A 39 -9.20 -14.99 -8.40
CA GLN A 39 -10.18 -15.99 -8.82
C GLN A 39 -11.59 -15.38 -8.76
N MET A 40 -12.31 -15.49 -9.86
CA MET A 40 -13.70 -15.03 -9.98
C MET A 40 -14.66 -16.07 -9.43
N ASN A 41 -14.84 -16.10 -8.10
CA ASN A 41 -15.92 -16.87 -7.48
C ASN A 41 -17.29 -16.16 -7.71
N ALA A 42 -18.40 -16.81 -7.34
CA ALA A 42 -19.75 -16.27 -7.54
C ALA A 42 -19.94 -14.89 -6.86
N ILE A 43 -19.37 -14.67 -5.66
CA ILE A 43 -19.41 -13.38 -4.96
C ILE A 43 -18.66 -12.32 -5.76
N THR A 44 -17.42 -12.63 -6.20
CA THR A 44 -16.62 -11.68 -7.00
C THR A 44 -17.33 -11.31 -8.30
N GLN A 45 -17.93 -12.29 -8.99
CA GLN A 45 -18.69 -12.05 -10.22
C GLN A 45 -19.88 -11.12 -9.99
N ALA A 46 -20.65 -11.36 -8.93
CA ALA A 46 -21.77 -10.52 -8.55
C ALA A 46 -21.31 -9.09 -8.22
N PHE A 47 -20.20 -8.94 -7.49
CA PHE A 47 -19.64 -7.64 -7.15
C PHE A 47 -19.14 -6.87 -8.39
N VAL A 48 -18.44 -7.54 -9.29
CA VAL A 48 -17.99 -6.92 -10.56
C VAL A 48 -19.21 -6.46 -11.38
N SER A 49 -20.28 -7.27 -11.42
CA SER A 49 -21.53 -6.88 -12.08
C SER A 49 -22.15 -5.66 -11.43
N VAL A 50 -22.29 -5.66 -10.10
CA VAL A 50 -22.84 -4.50 -9.36
C VAL A 50 -22.01 -3.26 -9.64
N ILE A 51 -20.69 -3.31 -9.47
CA ILE A 51 -19.80 -2.15 -9.65
C ILE A 51 -19.90 -1.59 -11.07
N ARG A 52 -19.89 -2.44 -12.09
CA ARG A 52 -19.96 -2.01 -13.50
C ARG A 52 -21.28 -1.35 -13.87
N HIS A 53 -22.39 -1.78 -13.29
CA HIS A 53 -23.71 -1.25 -13.61
C HIS A 53 -24.20 -0.19 -12.61
N PHE A 54 -23.48 0.03 -11.51
CA PHE A 54 -23.93 0.93 -10.45
C PHE A 54 -24.04 2.38 -10.94
N HIS A 55 -23.08 2.85 -11.74
CA HIS A 55 -23.11 4.18 -12.31
C HIS A 55 -24.34 4.42 -13.22
N GLN A 56 -24.84 3.40 -13.88
CA GLN A 56 -26.04 3.50 -14.71
C GLN A 56 -27.31 3.73 -13.85
N ARG A 57 -27.34 3.18 -12.64
CA ARG A 57 -28.47 3.34 -11.69
C ARG A 57 -28.49 4.68 -11.00
N VAL A 58 -27.32 5.29 -10.78
CA VAL A 58 -27.18 6.60 -10.12
C VAL A 58 -26.97 7.74 -11.11
N ALA A 59 -27.44 7.57 -12.34
CA ALA A 59 -27.57 8.60 -13.37
C ALA A 59 -26.32 9.46 -13.59
N GLY A 60 -25.15 8.85 -13.72
CA GLY A 60 -23.91 9.54 -14.08
C GLY A 60 -23.22 10.29 -12.95
N LEU A 61 -23.70 10.21 -11.72
CA LEU A 61 -23.12 10.93 -10.58
C LEU A 61 -21.66 10.60 -10.30
N ALA A 62 -21.24 9.35 -10.46
CA ALA A 62 -19.88 8.97 -10.23
C ALA A 62 -19.47 7.70 -11.02
N PRO A 63 -18.92 7.84 -12.23
CA PRO A 63 -18.33 6.71 -12.92
C PRO A 63 -17.16 6.15 -12.10
N ILE A 64 -17.12 4.81 -12.00
CA ILE A 64 -16.01 4.09 -11.38
C ILE A 64 -14.97 3.83 -12.47
N GLU A 65 -13.84 4.52 -12.39
CA GLU A 65 -12.75 4.46 -13.39
C GLU A 65 -11.96 3.15 -13.32
N CYS A 66 -11.68 2.69 -12.11
CA CYS A 66 -11.09 1.38 -11.88
C CYS A 66 -11.40 0.87 -10.48
N PHE A 67 -11.32 -0.44 -10.31
CA PHE A 67 -11.54 -1.09 -9.03
C PHE A 67 -10.76 -2.40 -8.91
N SER A 68 -10.61 -2.88 -7.67
CA SER A 68 -10.04 -4.18 -7.35
C SER A 68 -10.81 -4.81 -6.19
N VAL A 69 -11.33 -6.02 -6.39
CA VAL A 69 -12.00 -6.81 -5.34
C VAL A 69 -10.96 -7.71 -4.71
N MET A 70 -10.46 -7.30 -3.54
CA MET A 70 -9.50 -8.05 -2.74
C MET A 70 -10.24 -9.02 -1.79
N PRO A 71 -9.56 -9.99 -1.17
CA PRO A 71 -10.22 -10.93 -0.25
C PRO A 71 -10.94 -10.29 0.94
N ASP A 72 -10.44 -9.16 1.44
CA ASP A 72 -10.89 -8.49 2.66
C ASP A 72 -11.35 -7.04 2.47
N HIS A 73 -11.19 -6.50 1.25
CA HIS A 73 -11.60 -5.12 0.94
C HIS A 73 -11.82 -4.91 -0.56
N ILE A 74 -12.40 -3.78 -0.90
CA ILE A 74 -12.55 -3.32 -2.29
C ILE A 74 -11.90 -1.93 -2.40
N HIS A 75 -11.03 -1.75 -3.37
CA HIS A 75 -10.57 -0.45 -3.78
C HIS A 75 -11.34 0.03 -5.00
N LEU A 76 -11.74 1.30 -4.97
CA LEU A 76 -12.46 1.98 -6.05
C LEU A 76 -11.79 3.32 -6.33
N LEU A 77 -11.66 3.67 -7.59
CA LEU A 77 -11.35 5.02 -8.04
C LEU A 77 -12.57 5.53 -8.78
N LEU A 78 -13.23 6.55 -8.24
CA LEU A 78 -14.43 7.12 -8.81
C LEU A 78 -14.25 8.63 -9.01
N LYS A 79 -14.96 9.18 -10.01
CA LYS A 79 -15.01 10.61 -10.30
C LYS A 79 -16.42 11.09 -9.99
N LEU A 80 -16.59 11.96 -8.98
CA LEU A 80 -17.86 12.63 -8.80
C LEU A 80 -18.11 13.57 -9.99
N ALA A 81 -19.29 13.47 -10.59
CA ALA A 81 -19.73 14.47 -11.55
C ALA A 81 -20.06 15.78 -10.79
N GLY A 82 -19.87 16.90 -11.44
CA GLY A 82 -20.46 18.16 -11.01
C GLY A 82 -22.00 18.11 -11.11
N GLU A 83 -22.64 19.25 -10.98
CA GLU A 83 -24.11 19.35 -11.08
C GLU A 83 -24.66 18.56 -12.27
N VAL A 84 -25.57 17.65 -11.99
CA VAL A 84 -26.36 16.98 -13.03
C VAL A 84 -27.60 17.86 -13.26
N GLU A 85 -27.67 18.53 -14.41
CA GLU A 85 -28.77 19.38 -14.77
C GLU A 85 -30.13 18.71 -14.50
N GLY A 86 -30.95 19.40 -13.72
CA GLY A 86 -32.39 19.08 -13.55
C GLY A 86 -32.74 18.00 -12.52
N LYS A 87 -31.82 17.53 -11.67
CA LYS A 87 -32.15 16.55 -10.60
C LYS A 87 -31.73 17.09 -9.22
N SER A 88 -32.76 17.44 -8.41
CA SER A 88 -32.55 17.63 -6.97
C SER A 88 -32.36 16.25 -6.31
N PHE A 89 -31.17 15.96 -5.84
CA PHE A 89 -30.94 14.78 -5.02
C PHE A 89 -31.17 15.14 -3.55
N VAL A 90 -32.10 14.44 -2.92
CA VAL A 90 -32.24 14.47 -1.46
C VAL A 90 -31.11 13.62 -0.91
N PHE A 91 -30.06 14.26 -0.41
CA PHE A 91 -28.93 13.55 0.22
C PHE A 91 -29.37 12.97 1.57
N SER A 92 -28.92 11.72 1.82
CA SER A 92 -29.11 11.07 3.11
C SER A 92 -28.39 11.82 4.24
N SER A 93 -28.58 11.39 5.46
CA SER A 93 -28.15 12.01 6.73
C SER A 93 -26.70 12.46 6.82
N CYS A 94 -25.82 12.12 5.89
CA CYS A 94 -24.44 12.57 5.85
C CYS A 94 -24.23 13.88 5.05
N GLY A 95 -25.24 14.37 4.33
CA GLY A 95 -25.19 15.64 3.59
C GLY A 95 -24.14 15.74 2.48
N MET A 96 -23.46 14.62 2.15
CA MET A 96 -22.34 14.58 1.20
C MET A 96 -22.63 13.63 0.04
N PRO A 97 -22.51 14.06 -1.22
CA PRO A 97 -22.71 13.21 -2.40
C PRO A 97 -21.84 11.96 -2.39
N LEU A 98 -20.55 12.08 -2.01
CA LEU A 98 -19.65 10.93 -1.91
C LEU A 98 -20.13 9.92 -0.86
N GLY A 99 -20.53 10.38 0.32
CA GLY A 99 -21.03 9.50 1.39
C GLY A 99 -22.26 8.73 0.95
N TRP A 100 -23.24 9.44 0.39
CA TRP A 100 -24.46 8.81 -0.15
C TRP A 100 -24.14 7.76 -1.23
N TYR A 101 -23.25 8.10 -2.18
CA TYR A 101 -22.86 7.20 -3.24
C TYR A 101 -22.20 5.92 -2.68
N VAL A 102 -21.28 6.07 -1.74
CA VAL A 102 -20.57 4.94 -1.11
C VAL A 102 -21.52 4.07 -0.31
N GLU A 103 -22.40 4.66 0.49
CA GLU A 103 -23.41 3.93 1.26
C GLU A 103 -24.38 3.14 0.36
N ALA A 104 -24.85 3.77 -0.73
CA ALA A 104 -25.72 3.09 -1.69
C ALA A 104 -24.98 1.94 -2.41
N LEU A 105 -23.69 2.12 -2.75
CA LEU A 105 -22.88 1.06 -3.33
C LEU A 105 -22.65 -0.09 -2.34
N MET A 106 -22.33 0.21 -1.08
CA MET A 106 -22.16 -0.79 -0.02
C MET A 106 -23.45 -1.59 0.19
N ALA A 107 -24.61 -0.94 0.17
CA ALA A 107 -25.90 -1.61 0.27
C ALA A 107 -26.15 -2.55 -0.92
N ALA A 108 -25.86 -2.11 -2.15
CA ALA A 108 -26.01 -2.93 -3.36
C ALA A 108 -25.06 -4.15 -3.36
N LEU A 109 -23.81 -3.95 -2.93
CA LEU A 109 -22.82 -5.04 -2.80
C LEU A 109 -23.21 -6.03 -1.70
N SER A 110 -23.70 -5.53 -0.55
CA SER A 110 -24.18 -6.39 0.56
C SER A 110 -25.36 -7.22 0.13
N ARG A 111 -26.31 -6.62 -0.58
CA ARG A 111 -27.43 -7.35 -1.18
C ARG A 111 -26.94 -8.48 -2.09
N ALA A 112 -26.03 -8.18 -3.03
CA ALA A 112 -25.49 -9.18 -3.95
C ALA A 112 -24.76 -10.32 -3.22
N TYR A 113 -24.04 -10.01 -2.13
CA TYR A 113 -23.41 -11.01 -1.27
C TYR A 113 -24.45 -11.98 -0.68
N TRP A 114 -25.49 -11.47 -0.04
CA TRP A 114 -26.52 -12.29 0.59
C TRP A 114 -27.30 -13.12 -0.41
N GLU A 115 -27.66 -12.56 -1.57
CA GLU A 115 -28.34 -13.28 -2.65
C GLU A 115 -27.49 -14.46 -3.17
N VAL A 116 -26.18 -14.27 -3.36
CA VAL A 116 -25.27 -15.34 -3.80
C VAL A 116 -25.15 -16.43 -2.74
N ARG A 117 -25.00 -16.05 -1.47
CA ARG A 117 -24.89 -16.99 -0.36
C ARG A 117 -26.21 -17.79 -0.17
N GLY A 118 -27.33 -17.12 -0.26
CA GLY A 118 -28.65 -17.77 -0.16
C GLY A 118 -28.87 -18.80 -1.27
N LYS A 119 -28.50 -18.45 -2.51
CA LYS A 119 -28.56 -19.41 -3.66
C LYS A 119 -27.60 -20.58 -3.48
N ALA A 120 -26.50 -20.40 -2.75
CA ALA A 120 -25.57 -21.48 -2.43
C ALA A 120 -26.01 -22.36 -1.25
N GLY A 121 -27.20 -22.17 -0.70
CA GLY A 121 -27.75 -22.99 0.38
C GLY A 121 -27.42 -22.53 1.79
N ASP A 122 -26.88 -21.31 1.96
CA ASP A 122 -26.63 -20.74 3.28
C ASP A 122 -27.95 -20.34 3.95
N ALA A 123 -28.35 -21.08 4.98
CA ALA A 123 -29.65 -20.88 5.67
C ALA A 123 -29.78 -19.50 6.33
N GLN A 124 -28.68 -18.94 6.84
CA GLN A 124 -28.67 -17.58 7.40
C GLN A 124 -28.88 -16.53 6.30
N ALA A 125 -28.21 -16.71 5.17
CA ALA A 125 -28.34 -15.81 4.03
C ALA A 125 -29.77 -15.89 3.43
N GLN A 126 -30.35 -17.07 3.33
CA GLN A 126 -31.73 -17.23 2.88
C GLN A 126 -32.71 -16.46 3.76
N ARG A 127 -32.60 -16.57 5.08
CA ARG A 127 -33.45 -15.81 6.03
C ARG A 127 -33.27 -14.30 5.85
N ILE A 128 -32.02 -13.82 5.67
CA ILE A 128 -31.74 -12.40 5.46
C ILE A 128 -32.37 -11.90 4.16
N VAL A 129 -32.29 -12.70 3.08
CA VAL A 129 -32.93 -12.37 1.79
C VAL A 129 -34.44 -12.31 1.93
N GLU A 130 -35.09 -13.31 2.60
CA GLU A 130 -36.51 -13.33 2.86
C GLU A 130 -36.97 -12.12 3.68
N MET A 131 -36.25 -11.80 4.77
CA MET A 131 -36.58 -10.62 5.61
C MET A 131 -36.42 -9.31 4.83
N ALA A 132 -35.42 -9.20 3.96
CA ALA A 132 -35.19 -8.00 3.16
C ALA A 132 -36.21 -7.83 2.01
N GLN A 133 -36.89 -8.89 1.59
CA GLN A 133 -38.01 -8.83 0.65
C GLN A 133 -39.32 -8.38 1.31
N GLY A 134 -39.42 -8.47 2.65
CA GLY A 134 -40.54 -8.03 3.46
C GLY A 134 -40.50 -6.53 3.81
N GLU A 135 -40.91 -6.22 5.04
CA GLU A 135 -41.13 -4.83 5.49
C GLU A 135 -39.86 -3.97 5.55
N THR A 136 -38.71 -4.56 5.87
CA THR A 136 -37.48 -3.78 6.12
C THR A 136 -36.76 -3.30 4.86
N LYS A 137 -36.90 -4.00 3.72
CA LYS A 137 -36.23 -3.74 2.43
C LYS A 137 -34.72 -3.45 2.52
N ARG A 138 -34.07 -3.82 3.64
CA ARG A 138 -32.66 -3.55 3.91
C ARG A 138 -31.89 -4.83 4.18
N PHE A 139 -30.74 -4.96 3.52
CA PHE A 139 -29.78 -6.03 3.78
C PHE A 139 -28.78 -5.59 4.86
N ALA A 140 -28.39 -6.52 5.72
CA ALA A 140 -27.29 -6.28 6.65
C ALA A 140 -25.99 -5.98 5.88
N SER A 141 -25.30 -4.91 6.26
CA SER A 141 -24.01 -4.56 5.64
C SER A 141 -22.97 -5.62 5.96
N ILE A 142 -22.21 -6.01 4.97
CA ILE A 142 -21.02 -6.86 5.13
C ILE A 142 -19.74 -6.03 5.26
N PHE A 143 -19.84 -4.71 5.11
CA PHE A 143 -18.72 -3.78 5.20
C PHE A 143 -18.74 -3.05 6.53
N SER A 144 -17.55 -2.71 6.99
CA SER A 144 -17.34 -1.79 8.11
C SER A 144 -17.99 -0.44 7.82
N ALA A 145 -18.60 0.16 8.84
CA ALA A 145 -19.17 1.50 8.73
C ALA A 145 -18.08 2.55 8.42
N ASP A 146 -16.85 2.30 8.85
CA ASP A 146 -15.70 3.16 8.60
C ASP A 146 -15.02 2.77 7.27
N TRP A 147 -15.43 3.42 6.19
CA TRP A 147 -14.71 3.36 4.93
C TRP A 147 -13.71 4.51 4.80
N HIS A 148 -12.65 4.29 4.02
CA HIS A 148 -11.56 5.26 3.84
C HIS A 148 -11.64 5.90 2.47
N ASP A 149 -11.37 7.20 2.41
CA ASP A 149 -11.27 7.95 1.16
C ASP A 149 -9.97 8.77 1.07
N TRP A 150 -9.57 9.02 -0.16
CA TRP A 150 -8.50 9.95 -0.51
C TRP A 150 -8.96 10.84 -1.65
N VAL A 151 -8.85 12.15 -1.43
CA VAL A 151 -9.09 13.14 -2.48
C VAL A 151 -7.88 13.18 -3.41
N VAL A 152 -8.10 12.99 -4.71
CA VAL A 152 -7.04 13.02 -5.71
C VAL A 152 -6.83 14.48 -6.15
N LYS A 153 -5.67 15.04 -5.83
CA LYS A 153 -5.36 16.46 -6.01
C LYS A 153 -4.55 16.77 -7.27
N SER A 154 -4.04 15.74 -7.98
CA SER A 154 -3.22 15.94 -9.18
C SER A 154 -3.27 14.72 -10.10
N GLU A 155 -2.94 14.91 -11.38
CA GLU A 155 -2.82 13.85 -12.37
C GLU A 155 -1.80 12.79 -11.96
N GLY A 156 -0.68 13.19 -11.36
CA GLY A 156 0.31 12.27 -10.83
C GLY A 156 -0.24 11.36 -9.73
N GLN A 157 -1.10 11.89 -8.85
CA GLN A 157 -1.81 11.07 -7.85
C GLN A 157 -2.84 10.15 -8.50
N LEU A 158 -3.59 10.64 -9.51
CA LEU A 158 -4.54 9.83 -10.26
C LEU A 158 -3.87 8.61 -10.88
N ALA A 159 -2.76 8.84 -11.60
CA ALA A 159 -1.96 7.77 -12.19
C ALA A 159 -1.41 6.80 -11.13
N ALA A 160 -0.96 7.32 -9.99
CA ALA A 160 -0.45 6.51 -8.89
C ALA A 160 -1.54 5.62 -8.26
N PHE A 161 -2.74 6.14 -8.00
CA PHE A 161 -3.86 5.36 -7.46
C PHE A 161 -4.41 4.34 -8.45
N THR A 162 -4.55 4.71 -9.73
CA THR A 162 -4.95 3.77 -10.79
C THR A 162 -4.00 2.58 -10.83
N ARG A 163 -2.70 2.83 -10.82
CA ARG A 163 -1.68 1.79 -10.82
C ARG A 163 -1.70 0.98 -9.51
N TYR A 164 -1.86 1.64 -8.36
CA TYR A 164 -1.99 0.97 -7.07
C TYR A 164 -3.15 -0.04 -7.07
N ILE A 165 -4.33 0.37 -7.52
CA ILE A 165 -5.52 -0.49 -7.56
C ILE A 165 -5.30 -1.70 -8.48
N ARG A 166 -4.75 -1.49 -9.67
CA ARG A 166 -4.48 -2.56 -10.65
C ARG A 166 -3.45 -3.58 -10.17
N GLU A 167 -2.43 -3.12 -9.43
CA GLU A 167 -1.34 -3.98 -8.97
C GLU A 167 -1.57 -4.60 -7.59
N ASN A 168 -2.61 -4.17 -6.88
CA ASN A 168 -2.87 -4.63 -5.51
C ASN A 168 -2.98 -6.16 -5.38
N PRO A 169 -3.63 -6.91 -6.29
CA PRO A 169 -3.62 -8.37 -6.25
C PRO A 169 -2.22 -8.98 -6.33
N ALA A 170 -1.36 -8.50 -7.24
CA ALA A 170 0.01 -8.99 -7.38
C ALA A 170 0.85 -8.71 -6.14
N ARG A 171 0.73 -7.52 -5.57
CA ARG A 171 1.42 -7.12 -4.33
C ARG A 171 0.98 -7.97 -3.14
N SER A 172 -0.32 -8.19 -2.98
CA SER A 172 -0.86 -9.05 -1.91
C SER A 172 -0.40 -10.49 -2.06
N TRP A 173 -0.34 -11.01 -3.28
CA TRP A 173 0.18 -12.36 -3.55
C TRP A 173 1.65 -12.48 -3.15
N LEU A 174 2.51 -11.53 -3.58
CA LEU A 174 3.93 -11.51 -3.22
C LEU A 174 4.13 -11.49 -1.69
N ARG A 175 3.41 -10.63 -0.98
CA ARG A 175 3.51 -10.53 0.48
C ARG A 175 3.10 -11.82 1.19
N LYS A 176 2.04 -12.47 0.75
CA LYS A 176 1.58 -13.74 1.35
C LYS A 176 2.54 -14.87 1.08
N ARG A 177 3.04 -14.99 -0.16
CA ARG A 177 3.96 -16.05 -0.56
C ARG A 177 5.34 -15.92 0.10
N HIS A 178 5.79 -14.73 0.35
CA HIS A 178 7.09 -14.42 0.93
C HIS A 178 6.97 -13.73 2.29
N ALA A 179 6.01 -14.16 3.12
CA ALA A 179 5.67 -13.50 4.38
C ALA A 179 6.89 -13.30 5.31
N ALA A 180 7.85 -14.21 5.30
CA ALA A 180 9.10 -14.10 6.06
C ALA A 180 9.91 -12.85 5.72
N TYR A 181 9.80 -12.33 4.49
CA TYR A 181 10.50 -11.13 4.04
C TYR A 181 9.66 -9.84 4.11
N PHE A 182 8.42 -9.95 4.60
CA PHE A 182 7.48 -8.84 4.78
C PHE A 182 7.05 -8.70 6.25
N GLN A 183 7.95 -8.92 7.16
CA GLN A 183 7.69 -8.86 8.59
C GLN A 183 8.65 -7.90 9.31
N ARG A 184 8.19 -7.38 10.44
CA ARG A 184 9.02 -6.62 11.36
C ARG A 184 9.82 -7.57 12.22
N VAL A 185 11.05 -7.19 12.47
CA VAL A 185 11.96 -7.89 13.38
C VAL A 185 12.37 -6.90 14.47
N ARG A 186 12.15 -7.31 15.72
CA ARG A 186 12.59 -6.55 16.90
C ARG A 186 13.97 -7.01 17.33
N ALA A 187 14.73 -6.08 17.89
CA ALA A 187 16.04 -6.39 18.51
C ALA A 187 17.03 -7.10 17.57
N VAL A 188 17.30 -6.50 16.41
CA VAL A 188 18.31 -6.98 15.47
C VAL A 188 19.70 -6.47 15.91
N PRO A 189 20.62 -7.33 16.38
CA PRO A 189 21.99 -6.90 16.70
C PRO A 189 22.76 -6.60 15.41
N PHE A 190 23.30 -5.40 15.30
CA PHE A 190 24.10 -4.99 14.16
C PHE A 190 24.97 -3.78 14.52
N LEU A 191 26.26 -3.81 14.18
CA LEU A 191 27.24 -2.75 14.44
C LEU A 191 27.22 -2.28 15.92
N GLY A 192 27.38 -3.21 16.86
CA GLY A 192 27.43 -2.91 18.29
C GLY A 192 26.14 -2.31 18.89
N ARG A 193 25.04 -2.28 18.15
CA ARG A 193 23.77 -1.68 18.58
C ARG A 193 22.60 -2.62 18.32
N THR A 194 21.46 -2.33 18.96
CA THR A 194 20.19 -3.01 18.71
C THR A 194 19.34 -2.18 17.76
N TRP A 195 18.96 -2.77 16.66
CA TRP A 195 18.15 -2.16 15.62
C TRP A 195 16.75 -2.77 15.56
N TYR A 196 15.83 -2.03 15.02
CA TYR A 196 14.54 -2.53 14.56
C TYR A 196 14.63 -2.80 13.06
N GLY A 197 14.09 -3.92 12.61
CA GLY A 197 14.22 -4.37 11.22
C GLY A 197 12.88 -4.56 10.52
N TYR A 198 12.93 -4.54 9.20
CA TYR A 198 11.87 -5.02 8.33
C TYR A 198 12.49 -5.69 7.11
N GLY A 199 12.21 -6.98 6.90
CA GLY A 199 12.72 -7.72 5.76
C GLY A 199 13.63 -8.89 6.14
N ASN A 200 14.62 -9.19 5.30
CA ASN A 200 15.47 -10.37 5.44
C ASN A 200 16.71 -10.09 6.32
N THR A 201 16.66 -10.46 7.58
CA THR A 201 17.78 -10.29 8.51
C THR A 201 19.00 -11.17 8.21
N ALA A 202 18.83 -12.27 7.44
CA ALA A 202 19.96 -13.11 7.03
C ALA A 202 20.99 -12.36 6.17
N LEU A 203 20.61 -11.19 5.62
CA LEU A 203 21.55 -10.34 4.88
C LEU A 203 22.70 -9.81 5.74
N LEU A 204 22.53 -9.75 7.06
CA LEU A 204 23.58 -9.30 7.98
C LEU A 204 24.68 -10.36 8.20
N ALA A 205 24.41 -11.61 7.83
CA ALA A 205 25.39 -12.70 7.89
C ALA A 205 26.16 -12.88 6.58
N LEU A 206 25.98 -12.00 5.58
CA LEU A 206 26.74 -12.06 4.35
C LEU A 206 28.23 -11.75 4.60
N PRO A 207 29.14 -12.39 3.86
CA PRO A 207 30.59 -12.19 4.06
C PRO A 207 31.04 -10.76 3.75
N VAL A 208 30.30 -10.06 2.89
CA VAL A 208 30.62 -8.69 2.49
C VAL A 208 29.42 -7.77 2.74
N LEU A 209 29.60 -6.85 3.69
CA LEU A 209 28.71 -5.72 3.94
C LEU A 209 29.44 -4.43 3.58
N ALA A 210 29.14 -3.86 2.43
CA ALA A 210 29.84 -2.69 1.90
C ALA A 210 29.12 -1.38 2.26
N PRO A 211 29.74 -0.46 3.04
CA PRO A 211 29.16 0.84 3.31
C PRO A 211 29.18 1.73 2.07
N PHE A 212 28.06 2.42 1.81
CA PHE A 212 27.97 3.47 0.80
C PHE A 212 27.60 4.79 1.46
N ARG A 213 28.63 5.59 1.78
CA ARG A 213 28.50 6.95 2.28
C ARG A 213 29.09 7.91 1.24
N CYS A 214 28.21 8.47 0.41
CA CYS A 214 28.61 9.35 -0.67
C CYS A 214 28.46 10.83 -0.27
N SER A 215 29.48 11.63 -0.54
CA SER A 215 29.38 13.07 -0.34
C SER A 215 28.28 13.67 -1.24
N ARG A 216 27.50 14.60 -0.69
CA ARG A 216 26.52 15.37 -1.48
C ARG A 216 27.20 16.37 -2.45
N ARG A 217 28.49 16.62 -2.26
CA ARG A 217 29.28 17.52 -3.12
C ARG A 217 29.79 16.83 -4.39
N TRP A 218 29.75 15.51 -4.45
CA TRP A 218 30.16 14.79 -5.65
C TRP A 218 29.18 15.06 -6.79
N ALA A 219 29.72 15.66 -7.86
CA ALA A 219 28.93 15.87 -9.06
C ALA A 219 28.68 14.55 -9.79
N GLU A 220 27.57 14.43 -10.45
CA GLU A 220 27.28 13.28 -11.31
C GLU A 220 28.35 13.21 -12.42
N GLY A 221 28.97 12.02 -12.58
CA GLY A 221 30.07 11.79 -13.52
C GLY A 221 31.45 12.14 -12.96
N SER A 222 31.59 12.64 -11.73
CA SER A 222 32.92 12.81 -11.11
C SER A 222 33.59 11.44 -10.90
N ILE A 223 34.92 11.48 -10.71
CA ILE A 223 35.73 10.26 -10.51
C ILE A 223 35.24 9.50 -9.28
N GLU A 224 34.96 10.21 -8.18
CA GLU A 224 34.45 9.61 -6.94
C GLU A 224 33.07 8.99 -7.11
N TRP A 225 32.21 9.70 -7.85
CA TRP A 225 30.87 9.16 -8.18
C TRP A 225 30.97 7.88 -9.00
N ALA A 226 31.77 7.91 -10.07
CA ALA A 226 31.97 6.75 -10.96
C ALA A 226 32.58 5.57 -10.20
N ALA A 227 33.56 5.82 -9.33
CA ALA A 227 34.19 4.81 -8.49
C ALA A 227 33.17 4.14 -7.52
N ALA A 228 32.33 4.97 -6.87
CA ALA A 228 31.30 4.44 -5.96
C ALA A 228 30.27 3.57 -6.69
N VAL A 229 29.82 3.99 -7.88
CA VAL A 229 28.87 3.23 -8.70
C VAL A 229 29.52 1.92 -9.19
N ALA A 230 30.74 1.95 -9.67
CA ALA A 230 31.48 0.76 -10.10
C ALA A 230 31.70 -0.23 -8.93
N ARG A 231 31.99 0.28 -7.72
CA ARG A 231 32.07 -0.55 -6.51
C ARG A 231 30.74 -1.25 -6.21
N ALA A 232 29.62 -0.54 -6.36
CA ALA A 232 28.30 -1.12 -6.17
C ALA A 232 28.00 -2.22 -7.20
N GLU A 233 28.39 -2.05 -8.44
CA GLU A 233 28.23 -3.08 -9.49
C GLU A 233 29.08 -4.33 -9.21
N ARG A 234 30.34 -4.14 -8.82
CA ARG A 234 31.25 -5.26 -8.48
C ARG A 234 30.79 -6.08 -7.28
N LEU A 235 30.08 -5.45 -6.31
CA LEU A 235 29.59 -6.18 -5.14
C LEU A 235 28.65 -7.34 -5.50
N GLY A 236 27.83 -7.15 -6.56
CA GLY A 236 26.99 -8.20 -7.13
C GLY A 236 26.13 -8.96 -6.10
N PRO A 237 25.78 -10.23 -6.37
CA PRO A 237 24.96 -11.04 -5.47
C PRO A 237 25.70 -11.59 -4.26
N GLY A 238 27.03 -11.46 -4.17
CA GLY A 238 27.84 -12.00 -3.08
C GLY A 238 27.80 -11.17 -1.79
N GLY A 239 27.34 -9.91 -1.88
CA GLY A 239 27.32 -9.00 -0.75
C GLY A 239 26.06 -8.17 -0.63
N ALA A 240 26.04 -7.29 0.38
CA ALA A 240 24.99 -6.28 0.54
C ALA A 240 25.59 -4.88 0.71
N GLY A 241 25.03 -3.91 0.00
CA GLY A 241 25.31 -2.51 0.21
C GLY A 241 24.56 -1.99 1.43
N VAL A 242 25.24 -1.27 2.31
CA VAL A 242 24.67 -0.70 3.53
C VAL A 242 24.70 0.82 3.44
N SER A 243 23.54 1.47 3.48
CA SER A 243 23.45 2.95 3.41
C SER A 243 22.05 3.43 3.75
N THR A 244 21.89 4.75 3.92
CA THR A 244 20.59 5.40 3.89
C THR A 244 20.02 5.51 2.47
N PHE A 245 20.86 5.46 1.45
CA PHE A 245 20.52 5.65 0.02
C PHE A 245 19.71 6.94 -0.25
N LEU A 246 20.01 8.02 0.47
CA LEU A 246 19.29 9.29 0.33
C LEU A 246 19.98 10.28 -0.62
N SER A 247 21.33 10.32 -0.65
CA SER A 247 22.05 11.20 -1.56
C SER A 247 21.90 10.77 -3.03
N PRO A 248 22.05 11.65 -4.01
CA PRO A 248 21.99 11.29 -5.43
C PRO A 248 22.97 10.16 -5.81
N CYS A 249 24.21 10.23 -5.32
CA CYS A 249 25.23 9.21 -5.58
C CYS A 249 24.86 7.85 -4.93
N GLU A 250 24.44 7.87 -3.64
CA GLU A 250 23.96 6.63 -2.98
C GLU A 250 22.78 5.99 -3.73
N LYS A 251 21.85 6.79 -4.25
CA LYS A 251 20.75 6.28 -5.10
C LYS A 251 21.27 5.69 -6.41
N ALA A 252 22.33 6.26 -7.00
CA ALA A 252 22.96 5.68 -8.19
C ALA A 252 23.62 4.34 -7.85
N CYS A 253 24.36 4.26 -6.71
CA CYS A 253 24.91 3.01 -6.20
C CYS A 253 23.82 1.95 -5.96
N ALA A 254 22.69 2.33 -5.34
CA ALA A 254 21.56 1.41 -5.14
C ALA A 254 21.01 0.86 -6.46
N ARG A 255 20.89 1.70 -7.50
CA ARG A 255 20.45 1.26 -8.82
C ARG A 255 21.45 0.32 -9.50
N ALA A 256 22.73 0.64 -9.42
CA ALA A 256 23.82 -0.17 -9.96
C ALA A 256 23.88 -1.55 -9.29
N LEU A 257 23.87 -1.58 -7.95
CA LEU A 257 23.80 -2.79 -7.14
C LEU A 257 22.57 -3.63 -7.48
N GLY A 258 21.43 -2.98 -7.69
CA GLY A 258 20.18 -3.67 -8.08
C GLY A 258 20.28 -4.39 -9.43
N ARG A 259 20.85 -3.73 -10.43
CA ARG A 259 21.09 -4.31 -11.76
C ARG A 259 22.05 -5.50 -11.71
N ALA A 260 23.07 -5.39 -10.85
CA ALA A 260 24.06 -6.45 -10.64
C ALA A 260 23.55 -7.64 -9.80
N GLY A 261 22.29 -7.67 -9.43
CA GLY A 261 21.73 -8.76 -8.60
C GLY A 261 22.06 -8.63 -7.11
N GLY A 262 22.68 -7.56 -6.67
CA GLY A 262 23.09 -7.34 -5.30
C GLY A 262 21.93 -7.14 -4.31
N ARG A 263 22.26 -6.95 -3.04
CA ARG A 263 21.34 -6.86 -1.90
C ARG A 263 21.54 -5.54 -1.16
N TRP A 264 20.51 -5.11 -0.41
CA TRP A 264 20.56 -3.85 0.33
C TRP A 264 20.22 -4.02 1.80
N VAL A 265 20.99 -3.38 2.64
CA VAL A 265 20.63 -3.04 4.01
C VAL A 265 20.40 -1.54 4.06
N VAL A 266 19.14 -1.13 4.10
CA VAL A 266 18.73 0.27 4.08
C VAL A 266 18.61 0.79 5.50
N LEU A 267 19.41 1.75 5.88
CA LEU A 267 19.29 2.45 7.16
C LEU A 267 18.15 3.47 7.07
N TRP A 268 17.08 3.22 7.81
CA TRP A 268 15.83 3.96 7.72
C TRP A 268 15.69 4.94 8.89
N PRO A 269 15.85 6.26 8.66
CA PRO A 269 15.90 7.23 9.76
C PRO A 269 14.54 7.57 10.38
N GLU A 270 13.46 7.21 9.72
CA GLU A 270 12.10 7.58 10.18
C GLU A 270 11.53 6.64 11.24
N GLY A 271 12.06 5.43 11.41
CA GLY A 271 11.41 4.38 12.16
C GLY A 271 10.24 3.75 11.40
N PHE A 272 9.57 2.80 12.02
CA PHE A 272 8.48 2.05 11.39
C PHE A 272 7.15 2.37 12.07
N GLY A 273 6.25 3.10 11.39
CA GLY A 273 4.89 3.30 11.86
C GLY A 273 4.10 1.98 11.93
N GLU A 274 3.02 1.90 12.67
CA GLU A 274 2.25 0.66 12.91
C GLU A 274 1.91 -0.11 11.61
N ARG A 275 1.52 0.61 10.57
CA ARG A 275 1.16 0.06 9.24
C ARG A 275 2.25 0.25 8.18
N TRP A 276 3.48 0.55 8.63
CA TRP A 276 4.57 0.78 7.69
C TRP A 276 4.91 -0.50 6.92
N HIS A 277 5.12 -0.36 5.65
CA HIS A 277 5.66 -1.39 4.76
C HIS A 277 6.46 -0.72 3.63
N PRO A 278 7.35 -1.45 2.97
CA PRO A 278 8.19 -0.91 1.92
C PRO A 278 7.39 -0.25 0.81
N MET A 279 7.90 0.86 0.30
CA MET A 279 7.34 1.48 -0.90
C MET A 279 7.33 0.47 -2.05
N ARG A 280 6.34 0.60 -2.94
CA ARG A 280 6.10 -0.29 -4.08
C ARG A 280 7.35 -0.70 -4.85
N ARG A 281 8.24 0.25 -5.13
CA ARG A 281 9.51 -0.01 -5.84
C ARG A 281 10.43 -1.03 -5.17
N PHE A 282 10.25 -1.27 -3.89
CA PHE A 282 11.04 -2.21 -3.10
C PHE A 282 10.37 -3.57 -2.88
N GLU A 283 9.07 -3.69 -3.17
CA GLU A 283 8.32 -4.92 -2.86
C GLU A 283 8.88 -6.16 -3.56
N ARG A 284 9.28 -6.03 -4.83
CA ARG A 284 9.92 -7.13 -5.55
C ARG A 284 11.22 -7.56 -4.89
N PHE A 285 12.06 -6.62 -4.50
CA PHE A 285 13.33 -6.92 -3.84
C PHE A 285 13.13 -7.53 -2.44
N CYS A 286 12.09 -7.09 -1.71
CA CYS A 286 11.69 -7.77 -0.48
C CYS A 286 11.29 -9.22 -0.75
N ALA A 287 10.41 -9.46 -1.73
CA ALA A 287 9.97 -10.81 -2.09
C ALA A 287 11.12 -11.73 -2.51
N GLU A 288 12.14 -11.18 -3.17
CA GLU A 288 13.37 -11.88 -3.54
C GLU A 288 14.33 -12.09 -2.35
N GLY A 289 13.98 -11.62 -1.14
CA GLY A 289 14.84 -11.69 0.05
C GLY A 289 16.10 -10.82 -0.04
N ARG A 290 16.14 -9.84 -0.92
CA ARG A 290 17.30 -9.00 -1.24
C ARG A 290 17.34 -7.68 -0.46
N LEU A 291 16.39 -7.46 0.45
CA LEU A 291 16.23 -6.17 1.12
C LEU A 291 15.97 -6.33 2.61
N LEU A 292 16.69 -5.55 3.40
CA LEU A 292 16.48 -5.35 4.84
C LEU A 292 16.46 -3.86 5.12
N PHE A 293 15.44 -3.36 5.80
CA PHE A 293 15.43 -2.03 6.39
C PHE A 293 15.79 -2.14 7.86
N LEU A 294 16.67 -1.26 8.34
CA LEU A 294 17.06 -1.15 9.73
C LEU A 294 16.85 0.27 10.25
N SER A 295 16.34 0.41 11.46
CA SER A 295 16.19 1.69 12.15
C SER A 295 16.63 1.58 13.60
N LEU A 296 17.24 2.62 14.14
CA LEU A 296 17.51 2.76 15.56
C LEU A 296 16.25 3.16 16.36
N TRP A 297 15.22 3.63 15.68
CA TRP A 297 13.96 4.11 16.28
C TRP A 297 12.87 3.05 16.12
N PRO A 298 12.24 2.59 17.24
CA PRO A 298 11.33 1.45 17.22
C PRO A 298 10.03 1.74 16.50
N GLU A 299 9.37 2.84 16.87
CA GLU A 299 8.07 3.20 16.35
C GLU A 299 7.99 4.68 15.98
N ARG A 300 7.31 4.92 14.89
CA ARG A 300 6.99 6.28 14.43
C ARG A 300 5.64 6.66 15.01
N THR A 301 5.66 7.35 16.16
CA THR A 301 4.45 7.90 16.77
C THR A 301 4.03 9.23 16.14
N ARG A 302 5.00 9.98 15.59
CA ARG A 302 4.82 11.22 14.82
C ARG A 302 5.78 11.28 13.64
N GLU A 303 5.52 12.15 12.69
CA GLU A 303 6.48 12.43 11.63
C GLU A 303 7.69 13.20 12.19
N PRO A 304 8.93 12.73 11.95
CA PRO A 304 10.12 13.46 12.35
C PRO A 304 10.24 14.74 11.52
N THR A 305 10.73 15.79 12.13
CA THR A 305 11.06 17.03 11.43
C THR A 305 12.24 16.83 10.48
N LYS A 306 12.44 17.76 9.53
CA LYS A 306 13.61 17.71 8.64
C LYS A 306 14.93 17.73 9.41
N ALA A 307 15.03 18.51 10.49
CA ALA A 307 16.23 18.60 11.32
C ALA A 307 16.50 17.25 12.02
N GLU A 308 15.48 16.62 12.61
CA GLU A 308 15.61 15.29 13.22
C GLU A 308 16.02 14.23 12.20
N LEU A 309 15.45 14.24 11.00
CA LEU A 309 15.87 13.31 9.93
C LEU A 309 17.33 13.50 9.54
N TYR A 310 17.78 14.74 9.43
CA TYR A 310 19.19 15.05 9.17
C TYR A 310 20.11 14.51 10.27
N GLN A 311 19.80 14.79 11.53
CA GLN A 311 20.56 14.30 12.67
C GLN A 311 20.64 12.78 12.69
N ARG A 312 19.50 12.10 12.50
CA ARG A 312 19.42 10.63 12.44
C ARG A 312 20.23 10.04 11.29
N CYS A 313 20.21 10.67 10.10
CA CYS A 313 21.05 10.24 8.98
C CYS A 313 22.54 10.38 9.26
N HIS A 314 22.96 11.45 9.94
CA HIS A 314 24.36 11.64 10.36
C HIS A 314 24.76 10.58 11.37
N GLU A 315 23.97 10.36 12.42
CA GLU A 315 24.22 9.32 13.43
C GLU A 315 24.42 7.94 12.79
N MET A 316 23.51 7.55 11.90
CA MET A 316 23.64 6.28 11.17
C MET A 316 24.88 6.23 10.29
N GLY A 317 25.21 7.34 9.62
CA GLY A 317 26.40 7.45 8.79
C GLY A 317 27.71 7.34 9.60
N ASP A 318 27.74 7.91 10.79
CA ASP A 318 28.90 7.84 11.68
C ASP A 318 29.10 6.43 12.23
N ILE A 319 28.02 5.73 12.61
CA ILE A 319 28.05 4.32 13.00
C ILE A 319 28.61 3.46 11.85
N LEU A 320 28.13 3.67 10.61
CA LEU A 320 28.66 2.93 9.45
C LEU A 320 30.17 3.14 9.27
N THR A 321 30.63 4.36 9.38
CA THR A 321 32.06 4.69 9.17
C THR A 321 32.94 4.14 10.29
N ALA A 322 32.44 4.11 11.53
CA ALA A 322 33.18 3.59 12.68
C ALA A 322 33.30 2.07 12.67
N GLU A 323 32.22 1.37 12.30
CA GLU A 323 32.08 -0.07 12.53
C GLU A 323 32.26 -0.92 11.26
N LEU A 324 31.93 -0.38 10.08
CA LEU A 324 32.16 -1.06 8.79
C LEU A 324 33.38 -0.44 8.10
N LYS A 325 34.49 -1.17 8.08
CA LYS A 325 35.65 -0.82 7.26
C LYS A 325 35.26 -0.91 5.78
N GLU A 326 35.72 0.05 4.99
CA GLU A 326 35.59 -0.06 3.54
C GLU A 326 36.36 -1.28 3.07
N VAL A 327 35.63 -2.22 2.46
CA VAL A 327 36.26 -3.32 1.74
C VAL A 327 36.83 -2.70 0.46
N GLY A 328 38.16 -2.64 0.35
CA GLY A 328 38.91 -2.08 -0.75
C GLY A 328 38.67 -2.82 -2.08
#